data_6212ea4a02cab002fcc7fe83ce143918
#
_entry.id   6212ea4a02cab002fcc7fe83ce143918
#
_cell.length_a   1.000
_cell.length_b   1.000
_cell.length_c   1.000
_cell.angle_alpha   90.00
_cell.angle_beta   90.00
_cell.angle_gamma   90.00
#
_symmetry.space_group_name_H-M   'P 1'
#
loop_
_entity.id
_entity.type
_entity.pdbx_description
1 polymer ?
#
loop_
_entity_poly.entity_id
_entity_poly.type
_entity_poly.pdbx_seq_one_letter_code
_entity_poly.pdbx_strand_id
1 'polypeptide(L)'
;MQRNVIAVLFSLVSLMFTSCQKMVFSNGEPITEERSVAERFTVVSMFNNVNVKLVHSQHPRLELTCPKNLIEKVTTEVKGDTLVIRNENDFNWIRSYDYSIDLTVYYDSLRSVNFYSIGTLQSLDSLKGMRAIDTVSTRTFILRILEGSGDIDLTFDCNILKTVFNNGTSKVTLDGYAGYAEHYLKSYGVIHAENMRSNIVKVMSHSTNDIYVWPHSSLFAYLHNIGNAYYRGYPWIDEHCYSEGRVIKLE
;
A
#
# COMPACT_ATOMS: atom_id res chain seq x y z
N MET A 1 -27.34 -59.27 -12.00
CA MET A 1 -27.67 -58.47 -10.80
C MET A 1 -26.46 -57.71 -10.25
N GLN A 2 -25.30 -58.33 -10.07
CA GLN A 2 -24.10 -57.66 -9.48
C GLN A 2 -23.61 -56.44 -10.28
N ARG A 3 -23.66 -56.43 -11.60
CA ARG A 3 -23.19 -55.31 -12.45
C ARG A 3 -24.00 -54.02 -12.28
N ASN A 4 -25.30 -54.14 -12.01
CA ASN A 4 -26.17 -52.98 -11.82
C ASN A 4 -26.04 -52.38 -10.41
N VAL A 5 -25.68 -53.19 -9.40
CA VAL A 5 -25.46 -52.75 -8.02
C VAL A 5 -24.16 -51.91 -7.94
N ILE A 6 -23.10 -52.33 -8.66
CA ILE A 6 -21.83 -51.60 -8.73
C ILE A 6 -22.02 -50.25 -9.42
N ALA A 7 -22.79 -50.17 -10.51
CA ALA A 7 -23.08 -48.92 -11.21
C ALA A 7 -23.87 -47.91 -10.35
N VAL A 8 -24.83 -48.40 -9.54
CA VAL A 8 -25.61 -47.57 -8.61
C VAL A 8 -24.74 -47.07 -7.45
N LEU A 9 -23.87 -47.93 -6.91
CA LEU A 9 -22.90 -47.50 -5.87
C LEU A 9 -21.92 -46.46 -6.40
N PHE A 10 -21.41 -46.60 -7.62
CA PHE A 10 -20.50 -45.62 -8.22
C PHE A 10 -21.20 -44.26 -8.47
N SER A 11 -22.48 -44.30 -8.89
CA SER A 11 -23.30 -43.08 -9.07
C SER A 11 -23.60 -42.40 -7.75
N LEU A 12 -23.88 -43.15 -6.67
CA LEU A 12 -24.10 -42.55 -5.33
C LEU A 12 -22.83 -41.94 -4.75
N VAL A 13 -21.67 -42.56 -4.93
CA VAL A 13 -20.38 -42.01 -4.47
C VAL A 13 -20.02 -40.75 -5.27
N SER A 14 -20.29 -40.73 -6.59
CA SER A 14 -20.06 -39.52 -7.42
C SER A 14 -20.93 -38.34 -7.01
N LEU A 15 -22.18 -38.57 -6.58
CA LEU A 15 -23.09 -37.52 -6.10
C LEU A 15 -22.68 -36.93 -4.74
N MET A 16 -21.96 -37.67 -3.88
CA MET A 16 -21.47 -37.16 -2.62
C MET A 16 -20.27 -36.18 -2.78
N PHE A 17 -19.47 -36.35 -3.82
CA PHE A 17 -18.33 -35.45 -4.09
C PHE A 17 -18.75 -34.08 -4.65
N THR A 18 -19.89 -33.97 -5.32
CA THR A 18 -20.35 -32.71 -5.92
C THR A 18 -20.99 -31.75 -4.90
N SER A 19 -21.53 -32.26 -3.80
CA SER A 19 -22.19 -31.42 -2.77
C SER A 19 -21.19 -30.81 -1.77
N CYS A 20 -20.04 -31.45 -1.50
CA CYS A 20 -19.08 -31.00 -0.53
C CYS A 20 -18.15 -29.87 -1.05
N GLN A 21 -17.91 -29.79 -2.38
CA GLN A 21 -16.97 -28.83 -2.93
C GLN A 21 -17.45 -27.36 -2.83
N LYS A 22 -18.76 -27.10 -2.94
CA LYS A 22 -19.29 -25.74 -2.83
C LYS A 22 -19.19 -25.16 -1.40
N MET A 23 -19.19 -26.00 -0.37
CA MET A 23 -19.15 -25.55 1.02
C MET A 23 -17.74 -25.22 1.51
N VAL A 24 -16.73 -25.97 1.08
CA VAL A 24 -15.34 -25.84 1.56
C VAL A 24 -14.62 -24.64 0.92
N PHE A 25 -15.00 -24.28 -0.31
CA PHE A 25 -14.35 -23.20 -1.07
C PHE A 25 -15.21 -21.94 -1.25
N SER A 26 -16.37 -21.86 -0.58
CA SER A 26 -17.20 -20.66 -0.57
C SER A 26 -16.54 -19.59 0.30
N ASN A 27 -16.46 -18.37 -0.23
CA ASN A 27 -15.98 -17.21 0.55
C ASN A 27 -16.99 -16.76 1.61
N GLY A 28 -18.28 -17.11 1.47
CA GLY A 28 -19.38 -16.63 2.32
C GLY A 28 -19.80 -15.20 1.94
N GLU A 29 -20.89 -14.73 2.58
CA GLU A 29 -21.35 -13.35 2.41
C GLU A 29 -20.39 -12.37 3.09
N PRO A 30 -20.21 -11.16 2.55
CA PRO A 30 -19.43 -10.11 3.20
C PRO A 30 -20.03 -9.71 4.55
N ILE A 31 -19.19 -9.59 5.56
CA ILE A 31 -19.56 -9.06 6.88
C ILE A 31 -18.56 -7.99 7.27
N THR A 32 -19.00 -7.07 8.14
CA THR A 32 -18.13 -6.04 8.72
C THR A 32 -17.93 -6.32 10.21
N GLU A 33 -16.67 -6.28 10.65
CA GLU A 33 -16.27 -6.47 12.04
C GLU A 33 -15.47 -5.25 12.51
N GLU A 34 -15.87 -4.66 13.62
CA GLU A 34 -15.08 -3.63 14.30
C GLU A 34 -14.11 -4.30 15.27
N ARG A 35 -12.83 -3.92 15.19
CA ARG A 35 -11.77 -4.39 16.07
C ARG A 35 -11.22 -3.23 16.89
N SER A 36 -11.25 -3.37 18.21
CA SER A 36 -10.62 -2.41 19.11
C SER A 36 -9.10 -2.53 19.04
N VAL A 37 -8.41 -1.38 19.11
CA VAL A 37 -6.95 -1.33 19.21
C VAL A 37 -6.61 -0.87 20.62
N ALA A 38 -6.10 -1.80 21.45
CA ALA A 38 -5.79 -1.52 22.85
C ALA A 38 -4.48 -0.72 23.03
N GLU A 39 -3.54 -0.88 22.11
CA GLU A 39 -2.22 -0.26 22.17
C GLU A 39 -2.07 0.84 21.11
N ARG A 40 -1.30 1.88 21.42
CA ARG A 40 -0.97 2.92 20.44
C ARG A 40 -0.01 2.39 19.40
N PHE A 41 -0.29 2.72 18.14
CA PHE A 41 0.63 2.48 17.04
C PHE A 41 0.89 3.78 16.27
N THR A 42 2.05 3.85 15.66
CA THR A 42 2.47 4.99 14.80
C THR A 42 3.02 4.51 13.47
N VAL A 43 3.09 3.21 13.29
CA VAL A 43 3.51 2.54 12.06
C VAL A 43 2.43 1.56 11.63
N VAL A 44 2.16 1.49 10.34
CA VAL A 44 1.33 0.45 9.74
C VAL A 44 2.22 -0.40 8.83
N SER A 45 2.20 -1.72 9.03
CA SER A 45 2.85 -2.68 8.13
C SER A 45 1.78 -3.59 7.54
N MET A 46 1.61 -3.57 6.22
CA MET A 46 0.59 -4.34 5.54
C MET A 46 1.21 -5.39 4.60
N PHE A 47 0.65 -6.58 4.65
CA PHE A 47 1.14 -7.75 3.92
C PHE A 47 0.04 -8.42 3.12
N ASN A 48 0.43 -9.17 2.09
CA ASN A 48 -0.43 -10.01 1.27
C ASN A 48 -1.51 -9.19 0.52
N ASN A 49 -2.73 -9.70 0.43
CA ASN A 49 -3.83 -9.09 -0.31
C ASN A 49 -4.86 -8.50 0.67
N VAL A 50 -4.63 -7.29 1.15
CA VAL A 50 -5.59 -6.51 1.96
C VAL A 50 -5.60 -5.09 1.41
N ASN A 51 -6.79 -4.55 1.15
CA ASN A 51 -6.95 -3.15 0.82
C ASN A 51 -7.04 -2.35 2.11
N VAL A 52 -6.21 -1.33 2.26
CA VAL A 52 -6.16 -0.53 3.49
C VAL A 52 -6.54 0.92 3.18
N LYS A 53 -7.50 1.45 3.95
CA LYS A 53 -7.87 2.86 3.97
C LYS A 53 -7.42 3.48 5.29
N LEU A 54 -6.69 4.58 5.23
CA LEU A 54 -6.22 5.32 6.39
C LEU A 54 -7.14 6.51 6.67
N VAL A 55 -7.62 6.63 7.91
CA VAL A 55 -8.51 7.71 8.36
C VAL A 55 -7.99 8.28 9.68
N HIS A 56 -7.79 9.58 9.74
CA HIS A 56 -7.42 10.24 10.99
C HIS A 56 -8.60 10.26 11.97
N SER A 57 -8.37 9.83 13.22
CA SER A 57 -9.38 9.82 14.28
C SER A 57 -8.74 9.90 15.65
N GLN A 58 -9.36 10.64 16.58
CA GLN A 58 -8.95 10.66 17.98
C GLN A 58 -9.26 9.33 18.72
N HIS A 59 -10.08 8.48 18.11
CA HIS A 59 -10.46 7.18 18.63
C HIS A 59 -9.98 6.06 17.69
N PRO A 60 -8.74 5.55 17.86
CA PRO A 60 -8.20 4.49 17.03
C PRO A 60 -9.03 3.22 17.10
N ARG A 61 -9.38 2.68 15.96
CA ARG A 61 -10.10 1.42 15.78
C ARG A 61 -9.85 0.89 14.38
N LEU A 62 -10.24 -0.33 14.13
CA LEU A 62 -10.17 -0.97 12.84
C LEU A 62 -11.58 -1.43 12.44
N GLU A 63 -11.89 -1.29 11.16
CA GLU A 63 -13.14 -1.75 10.58
C GLU A 63 -12.81 -2.64 9.39
N LEU A 64 -13.03 -3.96 9.57
CA LEU A 64 -12.70 -4.98 8.59
C LEU A 64 -13.96 -5.46 7.90
N THR A 65 -14.02 -5.31 6.58
CA THR A 65 -15.08 -5.86 5.73
C THR A 65 -14.51 -6.90 4.80
N CYS A 66 -14.96 -8.13 4.94
CA CYS A 66 -14.57 -9.23 4.04
C CYS A 66 -15.58 -10.38 4.13
N PRO A 67 -15.51 -11.38 3.23
CA PRO A 67 -16.33 -12.57 3.31
C PRO A 67 -16.15 -13.31 4.65
N LYS A 68 -17.25 -13.75 5.23
CA LYS A 68 -17.32 -14.37 6.56
C LYS A 68 -16.33 -15.52 6.77
N ASN A 69 -16.12 -16.34 5.75
CA ASN A 69 -15.24 -17.50 5.85
C ASN A 69 -13.74 -17.15 5.78
N LEU A 70 -13.41 -15.87 5.53
CA LEU A 70 -12.03 -15.38 5.42
C LEU A 70 -11.62 -14.53 6.64
N ILE A 71 -12.57 -14.00 7.40
CA ILE A 71 -12.34 -12.95 8.40
C ILE A 71 -11.43 -13.40 9.54
N GLU A 72 -11.50 -14.66 9.97
CA GLU A 72 -10.68 -15.21 11.05
C GLU A 72 -9.19 -15.26 10.73
N LYS A 73 -8.84 -15.40 9.44
CA LYS A 73 -7.46 -15.44 8.96
C LYS A 73 -6.92 -14.08 8.50
N VAL A 74 -7.72 -13.03 8.60
CA VAL A 74 -7.22 -11.65 8.46
C VAL A 74 -6.81 -11.16 9.83
N THR A 75 -5.51 -11.13 10.07
CA THR A 75 -4.95 -10.76 11.37
C THR A 75 -4.56 -9.29 11.43
N THR A 76 -4.84 -8.68 12.57
CA THR A 76 -4.47 -7.30 12.89
C THR A 76 -3.91 -7.27 14.32
N GLU A 77 -2.62 -7.03 14.46
CA GLU A 77 -1.91 -7.11 15.73
C GLU A 77 -0.97 -5.92 15.89
N VAL A 78 -0.94 -5.32 17.08
CA VAL A 78 0.05 -4.29 17.40
C VAL A 78 1.27 -4.95 18.04
N LYS A 79 2.43 -4.76 17.40
CA LYS A 79 3.73 -5.22 17.89
C LYS A 79 4.64 -4.01 18.15
N GLY A 80 4.82 -3.68 19.41
CA GLY A 80 5.47 -2.44 19.81
C GLY A 80 4.65 -1.23 19.37
N ASP A 81 5.16 -0.42 18.45
CA ASP A 81 4.44 0.73 17.89
C ASP A 81 3.90 0.49 16.48
N THR A 82 3.87 -0.76 16.04
CA THR A 82 3.52 -1.15 14.65
C THR A 82 2.25 -1.98 14.61
N LEU A 83 1.22 -1.47 13.93
CA LEU A 83 0.06 -2.26 13.53
C LEU A 83 0.46 -3.15 12.34
N VAL A 84 0.44 -4.46 12.56
CA VAL A 84 0.74 -5.48 11.55
C VAL A 84 -0.57 -6.03 11.00
N ILE A 85 -0.78 -5.91 9.71
CA ILE A 85 -1.98 -6.36 8.99
C ILE A 85 -1.56 -7.48 8.05
N ARG A 86 -2.23 -8.64 8.13
CA ARG A 86 -1.96 -9.81 7.28
C ARG A 86 -3.23 -10.50 6.85
N ASN A 87 -3.21 -11.00 5.64
CA ASN A 87 -4.18 -12.00 5.19
C ASN A 87 -3.48 -13.36 5.14
N GLU A 88 -3.80 -14.24 6.08
CA GLU A 88 -3.23 -15.58 6.22
C GLU A 88 -4.13 -16.67 5.61
N ASN A 89 -5.09 -16.27 4.76
CA ASN A 89 -5.94 -17.22 4.07
C ASN A 89 -5.15 -18.01 3.02
N ASP A 90 -5.23 -19.34 3.13
CA ASP A 90 -4.62 -20.27 2.20
C ASP A 90 -5.55 -20.57 1.02
N PHE A 91 -4.99 -21.16 -0.03
CA PHE A 91 -5.74 -21.65 -1.21
C PHE A 91 -6.52 -20.57 -1.97
N ASN A 92 -6.05 -19.33 -1.96
CA ASN A 92 -6.67 -18.22 -2.70
C ASN A 92 -6.82 -18.51 -4.21
N TRP A 93 -5.98 -19.38 -4.77
CA TRP A 93 -6.00 -19.79 -6.18
C TRP A 93 -7.15 -20.75 -6.54
N ILE A 94 -7.81 -21.40 -5.55
CA ILE A 94 -8.98 -22.28 -5.77
C ILE A 94 -10.28 -21.50 -5.52
N ARG A 95 -10.23 -20.39 -4.77
CA ARG A 95 -11.40 -19.56 -4.43
C ARG A 95 -11.75 -18.65 -5.60
N SER A 96 -13.01 -18.25 -5.68
CA SER A 96 -13.40 -17.16 -6.58
C SER A 96 -12.57 -15.91 -6.25
N TYR A 97 -12.00 -15.26 -7.26
CA TYR A 97 -11.28 -14.00 -7.10
C TYR A 97 -12.23 -12.80 -6.88
N ASP A 98 -13.53 -13.03 -6.85
CA ASP A 98 -14.58 -12.03 -6.80
C ASP A 98 -14.88 -11.61 -5.36
N TYR A 99 -13.82 -11.34 -4.57
CA TYR A 99 -13.94 -10.82 -3.20
C TYR A 99 -12.85 -9.80 -2.90
N SER A 100 -13.19 -8.86 -2.01
CA SER A 100 -12.23 -7.93 -1.42
C SER A 100 -12.07 -8.17 0.07
N ILE A 101 -10.92 -7.81 0.59
CA ILE A 101 -10.63 -7.68 2.02
C ILE A 101 -10.29 -6.23 2.24
N ASP A 102 -11.23 -5.49 2.80
CA ASP A 102 -11.14 -4.05 2.96
C ASP A 102 -11.01 -3.71 4.46
N LEU A 103 -9.91 -3.09 4.84
CA LEU A 103 -9.64 -2.66 6.20
C LEU A 103 -9.53 -1.15 6.28
N THR A 104 -10.42 -0.52 7.04
CA THR A 104 -10.27 0.89 7.40
C THR A 104 -9.52 0.99 8.73
N VAL A 105 -8.39 1.69 8.72
CA VAL A 105 -7.54 1.94 9.87
C VAL A 105 -7.77 3.36 10.35
N TYR A 106 -8.46 3.51 11.47
CA TYR A 106 -8.63 4.79 12.16
C TYR A 106 -7.44 5.00 13.09
N TYR A 107 -6.66 6.04 12.87
CA TYR A 107 -5.42 6.31 13.59
C TYR A 107 -5.41 7.73 14.19
N ASP A 108 -4.78 7.90 15.35
CA ASP A 108 -4.53 9.21 15.98
C ASP A 108 -3.30 9.90 15.39
N SER A 109 -2.21 9.18 15.31
CA SER A 109 -0.93 9.69 14.79
C SER A 109 -0.22 8.62 13.99
N LEU A 110 0.29 8.98 12.82
CA LEU A 110 1.00 8.04 11.95
C LEU A 110 2.30 8.67 11.44
N ARG A 111 3.42 7.94 11.59
CA ARG A 111 4.75 8.38 11.13
C ARG A 111 5.27 7.60 9.93
N SER A 112 4.80 6.38 9.73
CA SER A 112 5.22 5.60 8.57
C SER A 112 4.26 4.48 8.20
N VAL A 113 4.34 4.10 6.92
CA VAL A 113 3.74 2.87 6.40
C VAL A 113 4.83 2.03 5.75
N ASN A 114 4.82 0.73 6.05
CA ASN A 114 5.62 -0.30 5.39
C ASN A 114 4.69 -1.15 4.52
N PHE A 115 4.89 -1.11 3.23
CA PHE A 115 4.05 -1.78 2.24
C PHE A 115 4.74 -3.02 1.69
N TYR A 116 4.14 -4.22 1.94
CA TYR A 116 4.53 -5.53 1.43
C TYR A 116 3.34 -6.23 0.78
N SER A 117 2.50 -5.49 0.05
CA SER A 117 1.18 -5.95 -0.31
C SER A 117 0.94 -5.92 -1.82
N ILE A 118 -0.04 -6.74 -2.25
CA ILE A 118 -0.66 -6.65 -3.57
C ILE A 118 -2.02 -5.98 -3.52
N GLY A 119 -2.55 -5.71 -2.32
CA GLY A 119 -3.74 -4.90 -2.11
C GLY A 119 -3.45 -3.40 -2.21
N THR A 120 -4.48 -2.58 -2.19
CA THR A 120 -4.38 -1.12 -2.31
C THR A 120 -4.13 -0.45 -0.96
N LEU A 121 -3.47 0.72 -0.99
CA LEU A 121 -3.33 1.60 0.15
C LEU A 121 -3.82 3.00 -0.21
N GLN A 122 -4.79 3.52 0.54
CA GLN A 122 -5.37 4.83 0.30
C GLN A 122 -5.44 5.64 1.59
N SER A 123 -5.30 6.96 1.50
CA SER A 123 -5.66 7.88 2.58
C SER A 123 -6.94 8.63 2.23
N LEU A 124 -7.92 8.66 3.15
CA LEU A 124 -9.17 9.40 2.96
C LEU A 124 -9.06 10.86 3.42
N ASP A 125 -7.99 11.18 4.14
CA ASP A 125 -7.62 12.52 4.57
C ASP A 125 -6.11 12.74 4.45
N SER A 126 -5.65 13.97 4.70
CA SER A 126 -4.22 14.31 4.54
C SER A 126 -3.37 13.74 5.68
N LEU A 127 -2.37 12.97 5.32
CA LEU A 127 -1.36 12.43 6.23
C LEU A 127 -0.40 13.54 6.69
N LYS A 128 -0.41 13.84 7.99
CA LYS A 128 0.36 14.94 8.56
C LYS A 128 1.77 14.55 9.02
N GLY A 129 2.02 13.26 9.17
CA GLY A 129 3.23 12.74 9.79
C GLY A 129 3.33 13.05 11.29
N MET A 130 4.39 12.60 11.92
CA MET A 130 4.66 12.85 13.34
C MET A 130 5.84 13.79 13.54
N ARG A 131 5.82 14.55 14.63
CA ARG A 131 6.97 15.36 15.07
C ARG A 131 8.08 14.42 15.54
N ALA A 132 9.30 14.69 15.11
CA ALA A 132 10.47 14.02 15.69
C ALA A 132 10.69 14.52 17.13
N ILE A 133 11.15 13.62 18.00
CA ILE A 133 11.34 13.90 19.44
C ILE A 133 12.32 15.05 19.66
N ASP A 134 13.31 15.21 18.77
CA ASP A 134 14.41 16.18 18.91
C ASP A 134 14.19 17.50 18.16
N THR A 135 13.11 17.61 17.36
CA THR A 135 12.81 18.82 16.59
C THR A 135 11.38 19.27 16.83
N VAL A 136 11.23 20.37 17.54
CA VAL A 136 9.96 20.87 18.09
C VAL A 136 8.86 21.14 17.05
N SER A 137 9.19 21.22 15.76
CA SER A 137 8.23 21.66 14.74
C SER A 137 8.14 20.83 13.48
N THR A 138 9.02 19.85 13.26
CA THR A 138 9.10 19.16 11.96
C THR A 138 8.30 17.84 11.98
N ARG A 139 7.22 17.78 11.21
CA ARG A 139 6.42 16.57 11.01
C ARG A 139 6.98 15.77 9.84
N THR A 140 7.42 14.55 10.11
CA THR A 140 7.97 13.65 9.11
C THR A 140 7.05 12.45 8.90
N PHE A 141 6.85 12.08 7.62
CA PHE A 141 6.22 10.83 7.23
C PHE A 141 7.17 10.02 6.35
N ILE A 142 7.18 8.70 6.55
CA ILE A 142 8.02 7.78 5.77
C ILE A 142 7.14 6.70 5.13
N LEU A 143 7.09 6.70 3.81
CA LEU A 143 6.47 5.62 3.03
C LEU A 143 7.57 4.67 2.55
N ARG A 144 7.52 3.40 2.95
CA ARG A 144 8.43 2.35 2.49
C ARG A 144 7.66 1.33 1.68
N ILE A 145 7.97 1.22 0.42
CA ILE A 145 7.50 0.14 -0.46
C ILE A 145 8.64 -0.87 -0.53
N LEU A 146 8.51 -1.94 0.23
CA LEU A 146 9.57 -2.91 0.46
C LEU A 146 9.41 -4.12 -0.44
N GLU A 147 8.14 -4.46 -0.75
CA GLU A 147 7.76 -5.47 -1.72
C GLU A 147 6.28 -5.27 -2.07
N GLY A 148 5.89 -5.42 -3.32
CA GLY A 148 4.47 -5.37 -3.67
C GLY A 148 4.19 -4.86 -5.07
N SER A 149 2.91 -4.99 -5.46
CA SER A 149 2.41 -4.55 -6.76
C SER A 149 1.04 -3.87 -6.67
N GLY A 150 0.50 -3.70 -5.46
CA GLY A 150 -0.76 -2.98 -5.26
C GLY A 150 -0.58 -1.47 -5.43
N ASP A 151 -1.67 -0.78 -5.78
CA ASP A 151 -1.67 0.66 -5.97
C ASP A 151 -1.67 1.41 -4.64
N ILE A 152 -0.95 2.53 -4.59
CA ILE A 152 -0.83 3.41 -3.43
C ILE A 152 -1.31 4.80 -3.83
N ASP A 153 -2.28 5.34 -3.10
CA ASP A 153 -2.88 6.66 -3.33
C ASP A 153 -2.97 7.42 -2.01
N LEU A 154 -2.06 8.37 -1.80
CA LEU A 154 -1.90 9.06 -0.52
C LEU A 154 -1.84 10.58 -0.69
N THR A 155 -2.59 11.28 0.15
CA THR A 155 -2.57 12.75 0.26
C THR A 155 -1.78 13.18 1.49
N PHE A 156 -0.90 14.17 1.35
CA PHE A 156 -0.03 14.66 2.41
C PHE A 156 -0.26 16.14 2.76
N ASP A 157 -0.02 16.46 4.03
CA ASP A 157 0.18 17.82 4.55
C ASP A 157 1.26 17.75 5.64
N CYS A 158 2.53 17.63 5.24
CA CYS A 158 3.64 17.40 6.17
C CYS A 158 4.85 18.28 5.86
N ASN A 159 5.80 18.36 6.79
CA ASN A 159 7.04 19.11 6.57
C ASN A 159 8.04 18.28 5.74
N ILE A 160 8.15 16.99 6.04
CA ILE A 160 9.09 16.09 5.37
C ILE A 160 8.35 14.82 4.97
N LEU A 161 8.40 14.48 3.68
CA LEU A 161 8.03 13.19 3.15
C LEU A 161 9.27 12.46 2.66
N LYS A 162 9.45 11.21 3.10
CA LYS A 162 10.44 10.30 2.53
C LYS A 162 9.73 9.10 1.92
N THR A 163 9.94 8.87 0.64
CA THR A 163 9.46 7.68 -0.07
C THR A 163 10.65 6.81 -0.41
N VAL A 164 10.62 5.57 0.07
CA VAL A 164 11.68 4.57 -0.19
C VAL A 164 11.05 3.39 -0.92
N PHE A 165 11.32 3.29 -2.21
CA PHE A 165 10.78 2.25 -3.08
C PHE A 165 11.89 1.23 -3.41
N ASN A 166 12.00 0.17 -2.58
CA ASN A 166 13.08 -0.80 -2.69
C ASN A 166 12.79 -1.90 -3.71
N ASN A 167 11.56 -2.46 -3.69
CA ASN A 167 11.19 -3.57 -4.56
C ASN A 167 9.68 -3.56 -4.87
N GLY A 168 9.32 -4.08 -6.05
CA GLY A 168 7.92 -4.19 -6.51
C GLY A 168 7.63 -3.38 -7.76
N THR A 169 6.35 -3.40 -8.16
CA THR A 169 5.85 -2.76 -9.39
C THR A 169 4.66 -1.84 -9.12
N SER A 170 4.47 -1.45 -7.87
CA SER A 170 3.37 -0.57 -7.44
C SER A 170 3.34 0.73 -8.22
N LYS A 171 2.13 1.19 -8.54
CA LYS A 171 1.88 2.57 -8.93
C LYS A 171 1.64 3.38 -7.67
N VAL A 172 2.43 4.43 -7.46
CA VAL A 172 2.35 5.31 -6.30
C VAL A 172 1.88 6.68 -6.75
N THR A 173 0.72 7.11 -6.25
CA THR A 173 0.17 8.46 -6.48
C THR A 173 0.25 9.24 -5.18
N LEU A 174 0.89 10.40 -5.20
CA LEU A 174 1.09 11.26 -4.05
C LEU A 174 0.53 12.66 -4.36
N ASP A 175 -0.40 13.11 -3.53
CA ASP A 175 -1.07 14.39 -3.65
C ASP A 175 -0.84 15.30 -2.43
N GLY A 176 -1.21 16.58 -2.55
CA GLY A 176 -1.20 17.54 -1.45
C GLY A 176 0.09 18.34 -1.33
N TYR A 177 0.68 18.39 -0.12
CA TYR A 177 1.85 19.24 0.17
C TYR A 177 2.88 18.56 1.06
N ALA A 178 4.16 18.75 0.70
CA ALA A 178 5.30 18.46 1.57
C ALA A 178 6.33 19.61 1.51
N GLY A 179 6.83 20.08 2.65
CA GLY A 179 7.88 21.10 2.66
C GLY A 179 9.16 20.62 1.95
N TYR A 180 9.58 19.39 2.26
CA TYR A 180 10.67 18.67 1.64
C TYR A 180 10.20 17.27 1.28
N ALA A 181 10.36 16.88 0.02
CA ALA A 181 10.07 15.52 -0.45
C ALA A 181 11.35 14.84 -0.95
N GLU A 182 11.65 13.67 -0.40
CA GLU A 182 12.76 12.84 -0.84
C GLU A 182 12.22 11.50 -1.37
N HIS A 183 12.53 11.20 -2.63
CA HIS A 183 12.10 9.98 -3.30
C HIS A 183 13.33 9.15 -3.68
N TYR A 184 13.46 7.98 -3.09
CA TYR A 184 14.47 6.99 -3.43
C TYR A 184 13.81 5.81 -4.13
N LEU A 185 14.19 5.58 -5.40
CA LEU A 185 13.64 4.51 -6.25
C LEU A 185 14.76 3.53 -6.62
N LYS A 186 14.56 2.27 -6.26
CA LYS A 186 15.45 1.16 -6.64
C LYS A 186 14.69 0.05 -7.39
N SER A 187 13.42 0.28 -7.70
CA SER A 187 12.48 -0.73 -8.18
C SER A 187 11.87 -0.37 -9.52
N TYR A 188 10.96 -1.23 -10.00
CA TYR A 188 10.27 -1.08 -11.29
C TYR A 188 8.90 -0.40 -11.16
N GLY A 189 8.56 0.16 -10.01
CA GLY A 189 7.34 0.95 -9.84
C GLY A 189 7.49 2.37 -10.34
N VAL A 190 6.38 3.08 -10.46
CA VAL A 190 6.33 4.47 -10.89
C VAL A 190 5.79 5.35 -9.76
N ILE A 191 6.36 6.56 -9.62
CA ILE A 191 5.85 7.56 -8.65
C ILE A 191 5.27 8.74 -9.41
N HIS A 192 3.98 8.98 -9.18
CA HIS A 192 3.22 10.13 -9.61
C HIS A 192 3.04 11.10 -8.45
N ALA A 193 3.90 12.09 -8.34
CA ALA A 193 3.84 13.17 -7.36
C ALA A 193 3.71 14.56 -8.03
N GLU A 194 3.27 14.59 -9.29
CA GLU A 194 3.05 15.82 -10.05
C GLU A 194 1.87 16.67 -9.56
N ASN A 195 1.06 16.14 -8.62
CA ASN A 195 0.01 16.87 -7.92
C ASN A 195 0.36 17.19 -6.46
N MET A 196 1.49 16.67 -5.97
CA MET A 196 2.00 17.00 -4.64
C MET A 196 3.02 18.14 -4.74
N ARG A 197 2.60 19.35 -4.36
CA ARG A 197 3.51 20.51 -4.33
C ARG A 197 4.51 20.37 -3.21
N SER A 198 5.80 20.52 -3.51
CA SER A 198 6.87 20.51 -2.51
C SER A 198 7.78 21.71 -2.69
N ASN A 199 8.27 22.31 -1.59
CA ASN A 199 9.22 23.40 -1.73
C ASN A 199 10.53 22.91 -2.33
N ILE A 200 11.06 21.82 -1.80
CA ILE A 200 12.28 21.18 -2.25
C ILE A 200 11.97 19.71 -2.53
N VAL A 201 12.38 19.23 -3.69
CA VAL A 201 12.31 17.82 -4.05
C VAL A 201 13.70 17.28 -4.29
N LYS A 202 13.99 16.11 -3.71
CA LYS A 202 15.18 15.31 -4.01
C LYS A 202 14.76 13.97 -4.58
N VAL A 203 15.23 13.66 -5.77
CA VAL A 203 15.04 12.38 -6.46
C VAL A 203 16.38 11.64 -6.52
N MET A 204 16.39 10.39 -6.07
CA MET A 204 17.50 9.45 -6.26
C MET A 204 16.94 8.20 -6.92
N SER A 205 17.16 8.04 -8.23
CA SER A 205 16.56 6.94 -9.00
C SER A 205 17.63 6.00 -9.56
N HIS A 206 17.48 4.72 -9.22
CA HIS A 206 18.14 3.58 -9.87
C HIS A 206 17.15 2.77 -10.72
N SER A 207 15.95 3.32 -10.96
CA SER A 207 14.86 2.69 -11.69
C SER A 207 14.99 2.87 -13.20
N THR A 208 14.41 1.94 -13.95
CA THR A 208 14.18 2.10 -15.39
C THR A 208 12.89 2.86 -15.69
N ASN A 209 12.02 3.03 -14.67
CA ASN A 209 10.76 3.75 -14.80
C ASN A 209 10.89 5.20 -14.33
N ASP A 210 9.96 6.00 -14.80
CA ASP A 210 9.93 7.43 -14.59
C ASP A 210 9.38 7.82 -13.21
N ILE A 211 9.75 9.03 -12.78
CA ILE A 211 9.14 9.71 -11.63
C ILE A 211 8.63 11.07 -12.06
N TYR A 212 7.47 11.46 -11.52
CA TYR A 212 6.81 12.74 -11.77
C TYR A 212 6.72 13.53 -10.49
N VAL A 213 7.20 14.79 -10.48
CA VAL A 213 7.28 15.62 -9.28
C VAL A 213 6.87 17.08 -9.53
N TRP A 214 6.51 17.79 -8.46
CA TRP A 214 6.21 19.22 -8.50
C TRP A 214 7.04 20.02 -7.48
N PRO A 215 8.32 20.27 -7.74
CA PRO A 215 9.14 21.16 -6.95
C PRO A 215 8.76 22.64 -7.14
N HIS A 216 8.66 23.40 -6.05
CA HIS A 216 8.40 24.83 -6.12
C HIS A 216 9.69 25.66 -6.21
N SER A 217 10.66 25.38 -5.34
CA SER A 217 11.92 26.16 -5.23
C SER A 217 13.12 25.44 -5.84
N SER A 218 13.30 24.15 -5.52
CA SER A 218 14.48 23.41 -5.94
C SER A 218 14.18 21.95 -6.24
N LEU A 219 14.84 21.43 -7.29
CA LEU A 219 14.88 20.01 -7.64
C LEU A 219 16.33 19.54 -7.64
N PHE A 220 16.63 18.54 -6.82
CA PHE A 220 17.89 17.79 -6.84
C PHE A 220 17.62 16.42 -7.44
N ALA A 221 18.17 16.11 -8.59
CA ALA A 221 17.89 14.87 -9.31
C ALA A 221 19.18 14.08 -9.58
N TYR A 222 19.26 12.87 -9.04
CA TYR A 222 20.34 11.91 -9.22
C TYR A 222 19.80 10.68 -9.92
N LEU A 223 20.04 10.57 -11.25
CA LEU A 223 19.48 9.51 -12.10
C LEU A 223 20.59 8.54 -12.51
N HIS A 224 20.54 7.34 -11.94
CA HIS A 224 21.56 6.29 -12.15
C HIS A 224 21.19 5.28 -13.23
N ASN A 225 19.99 5.38 -13.83
CA ASN A 225 19.49 4.47 -14.86
C ASN A 225 18.77 5.24 -15.96
N ILE A 226 18.01 4.55 -16.81
CA ILE A 226 17.32 5.11 -18.00
C ILE A 226 16.01 5.84 -17.66
N GLY A 227 15.44 5.63 -16.47
CA GLY A 227 14.20 6.32 -16.03
C GLY A 227 14.40 7.82 -15.89
N ASN A 228 13.41 8.59 -16.35
CA ASN A 228 13.42 10.04 -16.33
C ASN A 228 12.79 10.62 -15.06
N ALA A 229 13.17 11.86 -14.73
CA ALA A 229 12.48 12.68 -13.75
C ALA A 229 11.72 13.79 -14.46
N TYR A 230 10.39 13.68 -14.50
CA TYR A 230 9.50 14.71 -15.02
C TYR A 230 9.11 15.69 -13.92
N TYR A 231 9.14 16.98 -14.21
CA TYR A 231 8.79 17.99 -13.21
C TYR A 231 7.88 19.09 -13.74
N ARG A 232 7.07 19.65 -12.85
CA ARG A 232 6.25 20.86 -13.08
C ARG A 232 6.90 22.10 -12.47
N GLY A 233 6.52 23.27 -12.99
CA GLY A 233 6.93 24.56 -12.41
C GLY A 233 8.25 25.10 -12.95
N TYR A 234 8.89 25.97 -12.16
CA TYR A 234 10.13 26.67 -12.52
C TYR A 234 11.12 26.66 -11.34
N PRO A 235 11.49 25.47 -10.84
CA PRO A 235 12.47 25.37 -9.75
C PRO A 235 13.88 25.69 -10.27
N TRP A 236 14.78 25.98 -9.32
CA TRP A 236 16.20 25.81 -9.57
C TRP A 236 16.51 24.30 -9.64
N ILE A 237 17.35 23.87 -10.58
CA ILE A 237 17.63 22.46 -10.84
C ILE A 237 19.11 22.16 -10.64
N ASP A 238 19.39 21.12 -9.87
CA ASP A 238 20.70 20.47 -9.76
C ASP A 238 20.53 19.01 -10.21
N GLU A 239 21.04 18.71 -11.43
CA GLU A 239 20.86 17.41 -12.04
C GLU A 239 22.17 16.67 -12.24
N HIS A 240 22.16 15.40 -11.90
CA HIS A 240 23.24 14.44 -12.10
C HIS A 240 22.70 13.19 -12.79
N CYS A 241 22.87 13.11 -14.11
CA CYS A 241 22.45 11.97 -14.93
C CYS A 241 23.64 11.08 -15.25
N TYR A 242 23.69 9.91 -14.60
CA TYR A 242 24.80 8.95 -14.72
C TYR A 242 24.57 7.90 -15.83
N SER A 243 23.38 7.92 -16.46
CA SER A 243 22.99 7.04 -17.56
C SER A 243 22.16 7.82 -18.60
N GLU A 244 21.20 7.18 -19.28
CA GLU A 244 20.37 7.79 -20.33
C GLU A 244 19.17 8.57 -19.78
N GLY A 245 18.82 8.41 -18.50
CA GLY A 245 17.74 9.17 -17.85
C GLY A 245 17.99 10.68 -17.91
N ARG A 246 16.90 11.45 -17.99
CA ARG A 246 16.91 12.92 -18.15
C ARG A 246 15.93 13.57 -17.17
N VAL A 247 16.22 14.85 -16.87
CA VAL A 247 15.28 15.72 -16.14
C VAL A 247 14.49 16.52 -17.17
N ILE A 248 13.16 16.32 -17.21
CA ILE A 248 12.30 16.80 -18.28
C ILE A 248 11.16 17.63 -17.69
N LYS A 249 10.97 18.84 -18.20
CA LYS A 249 9.84 19.68 -17.80
C LYS A 249 8.54 19.17 -18.43
N LEU A 250 7.50 19.02 -17.60
CA LEU A 250 6.13 18.82 -18.07
C LEU A 250 5.57 20.13 -18.61
N GLU A 251 4.85 20.06 -19.73
CA GLU A 251 4.16 21.20 -20.34
C GLU A 251 2.94 21.64 -19.52
#